data_6e2ab04a66918066cc64c4aef3c87ef0
#
_entry.id   6e2ab04a66918066cc64c4aef3c87ef0
#
_cell.length_a   1.000
_cell.length_b   1.000
_cell.length_c   1.000
_cell.angle_alpha   90.00
_cell.angle_beta   90.00
_cell.angle_gamma   90.00
#
_symmetry.space_group_name_H-M   'P 1'
#
loop_
_entity.id
_entity.type
_entity.pdbx_description
1 polymer ?
#
loop_
_entity_poly.entity_id
_entity_poly.type
_entity_poly.pdbx_seq_one_letter_code
_entity_poly.pdbx_strand_id
1 'polypeptide(L)'
;MTVPTFSSYQPPGVYVSDVTGPIVTTTGVFPQILTLVGPGLGYRTAVQTFQIFAGTGAILNFTGVFTTAQAGPPAIAAPVMTVTGSSTILAQGTDYSFTVTPDPSGNAALAVTSVFRVGTSTSIADGAQVTITYNYADVTYYQPQLFTNFPAVTNAYGQPLVAAAPTQANVSQVANPLSYAAQTAFGAGANQVIACACNPADGTLEQQLLAAYTKLAAVYDSTLVVPVLPDYLGGFAGGSGVSQYALTLATDLDGAMQGASVNGYPRIGFFGLPVDYSESALPVPSFSASIADKRLVLAYPKALQAYNPLTRQTFSASGCYLAVALAAVLSALPVNTGLTGQAVPGFAGLTAAELQAMTPAFMNSLAQAGTTVVYQSRNGGLTCRHGLTTNMSALNTREISLVRQADALLVSLQAGMENSGLIGTPITANTVATVQGAIVSILQQDIAQGIIASYTNLVVAQQQYPGGDPTVITATFSYVPSVPLNYIEVTFSIDLSAGLVSQQSQQNAAAPTVSVT
;
A
#
# COMPACT_ATOMS: atom_id res chain seq x y z
N MET A 1 1.21 -30.84 -4.89
CA MET A 1 2.13 -30.77 -3.72
C MET A 1 3.38 -31.52 -4.12
N THR A 2 4.46 -30.82 -4.41
CA THR A 2 5.77 -31.45 -4.60
C THR A 2 6.37 -31.68 -3.23
N VAL A 3 6.24 -32.89 -2.72
CA VAL A 3 6.97 -33.33 -1.52
C VAL A 3 8.45 -33.14 -1.79
N PRO A 4 9.25 -32.60 -0.85
CA PRO A 4 10.69 -32.54 -0.99
C PRO A 4 11.24 -33.93 -1.37
N THR A 5 11.87 -34.02 -2.51
CA THR A 5 12.56 -35.24 -2.94
C THR A 5 14.03 -35.05 -2.66
N PHE A 6 14.78 -36.16 -2.41
CA PHE A 6 16.24 -36.12 -2.17
C PHE A 6 17.06 -35.43 -3.28
N SER A 7 16.40 -34.98 -4.36
CA SER A 7 17.03 -34.26 -5.47
C SER A 7 17.12 -32.73 -5.26
N SER A 8 16.44 -32.13 -4.24
CA SER A 8 16.50 -30.71 -3.95
C SER A 8 16.74 -30.48 -2.45
N TYR A 9 17.88 -29.88 -2.11
CA TYR A 9 18.14 -29.47 -0.75
C TYR A 9 17.18 -28.36 -0.33
N GLN A 10 16.49 -28.58 0.79
CA GLN A 10 15.73 -27.54 1.49
C GLN A 10 16.33 -27.38 2.89
N PRO A 11 16.54 -26.15 3.38
CA PRO A 11 17.00 -25.94 4.75
C PRO A 11 15.96 -26.47 5.75
N PRO A 12 16.36 -26.96 6.93
CA PRO A 12 15.41 -27.34 7.97
C PRO A 12 14.49 -26.15 8.30
N GLY A 13 13.17 -26.37 8.36
CA GLY A 13 12.19 -25.32 8.59
C GLY A 13 10.75 -25.83 8.61
N VAL A 14 9.81 -24.91 8.81
CA VAL A 14 8.36 -25.14 8.71
C VAL A 14 7.90 -24.68 7.33
N TYR A 15 7.21 -25.55 6.61
CA TYR A 15 6.68 -25.28 5.28
C TYR A 15 5.17 -25.42 5.32
N VAL A 16 4.45 -24.28 5.23
CA VAL A 16 3.00 -24.24 5.20
C VAL A 16 2.57 -23.86 3.78
N SER A 17 1.67 -24.61 3.18
CA SER A 17 1.15 -24.31 1.85
C SER A 17 -0.37 -24.40 1.85
N ASP A 18 -1.02 -23.39 1.29
CA ASP A 18 -2.39 -23.47 0.81
C ASP A 18 -2.39 -24.32 -0.48
N VAL A 19 -3.41 -25.13 -0.70
CA VAL A 19 -3.56 -25.95 -1.93
C VAL A 19 -3.63 -25.08 -3.19
N THR A 20 -3.86 -23.79 -3.02
CA THR A 20 -3.94 -22.77 -4.08
C THR A 20 -2.82 -21.73 -4.03
N GLY A 21 -1.80 -21.88 -3.16
CA GLY A 21 -0.75 -20.87 -2.98
C GLY A 21 0.51 -21.38 -2.27
N PRO A 22 1.49 -20.53 -2.07
CA PRO A 22 2.86 -20.85 -1.66
C PRO A 22 3.16 -20.80 -0.16
N ILE A 23 4.38 -21.09 0.18
CA ILE A 23 4.97 -21.32 1.52
C ILE A 23 5.32 -20.00 2.23
N VAL A 24 5.08 -19.88 3.53
CA VAL A 24 5.19 -18.64 4.34
C VAL A 24 6.16 -18.77 5.52
N THR A 25 6.91 -17.71 5.86
CA THR A 25 7.83 -17.65 7.03
C THR A 25 7.73 -16.31 7.77
N THR A 26 7.05 -16.19 8.93
CA THR A 26 7.04 -14.98 9.79
C THR A 26 6.65 -15.18 11.27
N THR A 27 6.74 -14.12 12.08
CA THR A 27 6.74 -14.06 13.54
C THR A 27 5.37 -13.83 14.22
N GLY A 28 4.41 -14.72 14.11
CA GLY A 28 3.36 -14.89 15.14
C GLY A 28 2.12 -13.97 15.15
N VAL A 29 2.10 -12.83 14.49
CA VAL A 29 0.90 -11.99 14.32
C VAL A 29 0.83 -11.56 12.88
N PHE A 30 -0.32 -11.77 12.22
CA PHE A 30 -0.50 -11.32 10.84
C PHE A 30 -0.45 -9.78 10.80
N PRO A 31 0.62 -9.19 10.23
CA PRO A 31 0.74 -7.75 10.16
C PRO A 31 -0.29 -7.18 9.18
N GLN A 32 -0.84 -6.01 9.51
CA GLN A 32 -1.80 -5.31 8.66
C GLN A 32 -1.24 -3.95 8.27
N ILE A 33 -0.01 -3.94 7.73
CA ILE A 33 0.70 -2.71 7.41
C ILE A 33 0.54 -2.39 5.93
N LEU A 34 0.06 -1.16 5.68
CA LEU A 34 -0.03 -0.58 4.34
C LEU A 34 1.34 -0.10 3.88
N THR A 35 1.72 -0.49 2.67
CA THR A 35 2.94 -0.03 2.02
C THR A 35 2.61 0.82 0.80
N LEU A 36 3.17 2.01 0.76
CA LEU A 36 3.07 2.96 -0.35
C LEU A 36 4.38 2.98 -1.13
N VAL A 37 4.29 2.80 -2.44
CA VAL A 37 5.45 2.82 -3.34
C VAL A 37 5.19 3.82 -4.45
N GLY A 38 6.02 4.85 -4.59
CA GLY A 38 5.78 5.83 -5.65
C GLY A 38 6.75 7.00 -5.67
N PRO A 39 6.57 7.91 -6.63
CA PRO A 39 7.41 9.09 -6.72
C PRO A 39 7.28 9.97 -5.48
N GLY A 40 8.42 10.42 -4.98
CA GLY A 40 8.53 11.44 -3.95
C GLY A 40 9.31 12.64 -4.48
N LEU A 41 9.64 13.60 -3.61
CA LEU A 41 10.39 14.80 -4.02
C LEU A 41 11.83 14.49 -4.48
N GLY A 42 12.38 13.33 -4.10
CA GLY A 42 13.75 12.92 -4.48
C GLY A 42 14.84 13.61 -3.66
N TYR A 43 14.47 14.44 -2.69
CA TYR A 43 15.41 15.15 -1.83
C TYR A 43 14.80 15.43 -0.45
N ARG A 44 15.67 15.66 0.53
CA ARG A 44 15.29 16.19 1.84
C ARG A 44 15.78 17.62 1.99
N THR A 45 15.10 18.39 2.83
CA THR A 45 15.49 19.76 3.17
C THR A 45 16.07 19.79 4.58
N ALA A 46 17.20 20.47 4.75
CA ALA A 46 17.81 20.72 6.04
C ALA A 46 18.00 22.22 6.29
N VAL A 47 17.98 22.58 7.57
CA VAL A 47 18.34 23.91 8.04
C VAL A 47 19.51 23.76 9.00
N GLN A 48 20.58 24.51 8.77
CA GLN A 48 21.76 24.46 9.61
C GLN A 48 22.24 25.90 9.93
N THR A 49 22.60 26.11 11.18
CA THR A 49 23.16 27.38 11.65
C THR A 49 24.60 27.17 12.09
N PHE A 50 25.52 28.00 11.61
CA PHE A 50 26.93 27.92 11.92
C PHE A 50 27.61 29.31 11.79
N GLN A 51 28.82 29.42 12.32
CA GLN A 51 29.67 30.60 12.06
C GLN A 51 30.42 30.40 10.76
N ILE A 52 30.50 31.45 9.94
CA ILE A 52 31.20 31.43 8.65
C ILE A 52 32.41 32.39 8.71
N PHE A 53 33.56 31.88 8.26
CA PHE A 53 34.83 32.62 8.27
C PHE A 53 35.41 32.72 6.85
N ALA A 54 36.21 33.76 6.61
CA ALA A 54 37.01 33.85 5.38
C ALA A 54 38.11 32.78 5.39
N GLY A 55 38.19 32.00 4.34
CA GLY A 55 39.20 30.95 4.16
C GLY A 55 39.01 29.66 4.94
N THR A 56 37.99 29.58 5.81
CA THR A 56 37.68 28.34 6.53
C THR A 56 36.24 27.90 6.17
N GLY A 57 36.11 26.75 5.52
CA GLY A 57 34.81 26.24 5.14
C GLY A 57 34.06 25.61 6.31
N ALA A 58 32.77 25.89 6.42
CA ALA A 58 31.87 25.18 7.29
C ALA A 58 31.29 23.96 6.54
N ILE A 59 31.42 22.76 7.10
CA ILE A 59 30.91 21.54 6.51
C ILE A 59 29.40 21.46 6.78
N LEU A 60 28.62 21.17 5.75
CA LEU A 60 27.18 20.88 5.91
C LEU A 60 26.98 19.49 6.51
N ASN A 61 26.01 19.37 7.40
CA ASN A 61 25.75 18.13 8.17
C ASN A 61 25.36 16.94 7.32
N PHE A 62 24.83 17.17 6.12
CA PHE A 62 24.40 16.11 5.20
C PHE A 62 25.24 16.12 3.93
N THR A 63 25.44 14.94 3.37
CA THR A 63 26.12 14.73 2.08
C THR A 63 25.16 14.90 0.91
N GLY A 64 25.67 14.94 -0.33
CA GLY A 64 24.84 15.01 -1.53
C GLY A 64 24.02 16.30 -1.67
N VAL A 65 24.54 17.43 -1.21
CA VAL A 65 23.86 18.73 -1.23
C VAL A 65 23.74 19.25 -2.66
N PHE A 66 22.54 19.68 -3.03
CA PHE A 66 22.29 20.41 -4.27
C PHE A 66 22.73 21.86 -4.11
N THR A 67 23.87 22.21 -4.65
CA THR A 67 24.47 23.57 -4.52
C THR A 67 23.87 24.60 -5.49
N THR A 68 23.07 24.13 -6.47
CA THR A 68 22.35 24.95 -7.46
C THR A 68 20.92 24.44 -7.61
N ALA A 69 20.02 25.31 -8.11
CA ALA A 69 18.69 24.88 -8.49
C ALA A 69 18.74 23.80 -9.58
N GLN A 70 17.91 22.78 -9.45
CA GLN A 70 17.73 21.76 -10.47
C GLN A 70 16.39 21.94 -11.16
N ALA A 71 16.39 21.92 -12.48
CA ALA A 71 15.17 21.93 -13.27
C ALA A 71 14.59 20.50 -13.30
N GLY A 72 13.31 20.37 -13.07
CA GLY A 72 12.59 19.09 -13.18
C GLY A 72 11.28 19.13 -12.38
N PRO A 73 10.37 18.18 -12.58
CA PRO A 73 9.27 17.95 -11.65
C PRO A 73 9.67 16.91 -10.57
N PRO A 74 9.75 17.29 -9.29
CA PRO A 74 9.70 18.67 -8.79
C PRO A 74 11.04 19.39 -8.98
N ALA A 75 10.99 20.71 -9.22
CA ALA A 75 12.18 21.53 -9.23
C ALA A 75 12.80 21.63 -7.81
N ILE A 76 14.12 21.45 -7.72
CA ILE A 76 14.86 21.61 -6.46
C ILE A 76 15.34 23.05 -6.37
N ALA A 77 14.94 23.76 -5.33
CA ALA A 77 15.40 25.13 -5.11
C ALA A 77 16.89 25.18 -4.76
N ALA A 78 17.58 26.22 -5.19
CA ALA A 78 18.93 26.51 -4.74
C ALA A 78 18.95 26.74 -3.21
N PRO A 79 20.09 26.48 -2.54
CA PRO A 79 20.25 26.82 -1.13
C PRO A 79 20.00 28.31 -0.85
N VAL A 80 19.34 28.59 0.27
CA VAL A 80 19.06 29.94 0.72
C VAL A 80 19.83 30.19 2.03
N MET A 81 20.67 31.19 2.07
CA MET A 81 21.43 31.59 3.25
C MET A 81 21.02 32.98 3.72
N THR A 82 20.93 33.15 5.02
CA THR A 82 20.67 34.43 5.68
C THR A 82 21.66 34.62 6.85
N VAL A 83 21.96 35.86 7.24
CA VAL A 83 22.60 36.11 8.54
C VAL A 83 21.55 35.84 9.61
N THR A 84 21.94 35.12 10.67
CA THR A 84 21.00 34.73 11.74
C THR A 84 20.36 35.99 12.37
N GLY A 85 19.03 36.01 12.41
CA GLY A 85 18.25 37.16 12.87
C GLY A 85 17.97 38.23 11.80
N SER A 86 18.39 38.01 10.54
CA SER A 86 18.09 38.86 9.39
C SER A 86 17.23 38.11 8.37
N SER A 87 16.33 38.83 7.70
CA SER A 87 15.56 38.30 6.57
C SER A 87 16.26 38.50 5.23
N THR A 88 17.43 39.15 5.21
CA THR A 88 18.15 39.42 3.97
C THR A 88 18.78 38.14 3.44
N ILE A 89 18.40 37.73 2.22
CA ILE A 89 18.96 36.58 1.52
C ILE A 89 20.34 36.99 0.96
N LEU A 90 21.34 36.16 1.26
CA LEU A 90 22.69 36.31 0.79
C LEU A 90 22.85 35.72 -0.61
N ALA A 91 23.69 36.29 -1.45
CA ALA A 91 23.90 35.88 -2.83
C ALA A 91 25.06 34.88 -2.95
N GLN A 92 24.78 33.71 -3.52
CA GLN A 92 25.80 32.72 -3.88
C GLN A 92 26.74 33.30 -4.94
N GLY A 93 28.04 33.07 -4.79
CA GLY A 93 29.08 33.60 -5.66
C GLY A 93 29.56 34.99 -5.26
N THR A 94 28.73 35.81 -4.59
CA THR A 94 29.11 37.16 -4.09
C THR A 94 29.39 37.16 -2.59
N ASP A 95 28.50 36.56 -1.81
CA ASP A 95 28.58 36.55 -0.36
C ASP A 95 29.16 35.24 0.18
N TYR A 96 28.77 34.12 -0.41
CA TYR A 96 29.25 32.79 -0.09
C TYR A 96 29.44 31.90 -1.32
N SER A 97 30.22 30.84 -1.16
CA SER A 97 30.44 29.82 -2.21
C SER A 97 30.44 28.42 -1.62
N PHE A 98 30.20 27.43 -2.48
CA PHE A 98 30.29 26.03 -2.11
C PHE A 98 31.53 25.37 -2.71
N THR A 99 32.11 24.44 -1.97
CA THR A 99 33.07 23.45 -2.48
C THR A 99 32.53 22.07 -2.20
N VAL A 100 32.43 21.26 -3.24
CA VAL A 100 31.96 19.87 -3.15
C VAL A 100 33.18 18.95 -3.25
N THR A 101 33.40 18.14 -2.21
CA THR A 101 34.43 17.08 -2.21
C THR A 101 33.76 15.80 -2.61
N PRO A 102 34.08 15.21 -3.80
CA PRO A 102 33.50 13.97 -4.26
C PRO A 102 33.78 12.81 -3.30
N ASP A 103 32.83 11.89 -3.19
CA ASP A 103 33.05 10.62 -2.51
C ASP A 103 34.00 9.72 -3.34
N PRO A 104 34.93 8.99 -2.70
CA PRO A 104 35.85 8.10 -3.40
C PRO A 104 35.18 6.99 -4.24
N SER A 105 33.94 6.60 -3.90
CA SER A 105 33.14 5.64 -4.70
C SER A 105 32.51 6.24 -5.94
N GLY A 106 32.60 7.57 -6.13
CA GLY A 106 31.93 8.29 -7.20
C GLY A 106 30.44 8.54 -6.97
N ASN A 107 29.90 8.21 -5.80
CA ASN A 107 28.50 8.40 -5.47
C ASN A 107 28.24 9.87 -5.08
N ALA A 108 27.56 10.62 -5.94
CA ALA A 108 27.24 12.02 -5.72
C ALA A 108 26.42 12.28 -4.43
N ALA A 109 25.59 11.31 -4.01
CA ALA A 109 24.80 11.42 -2.77
C ALA A 109 25.65 11.33 -1.49
N LEU A 110 26.91 10.89 -1.59
CA LEU A 110 27.86 10.84 -0.48
C LEU A 110 28.89 11.98 -0.51
N ALA A 111 28.83 12.87 -1.52
CA ALA A 111 29.75 13.99 -1.65
C ALA A 111 29.58 14.99 -0.49
N VAL A 112 30.68 15.41 0.13
CA VAL A 112 30.70 16.38 1.22
C VAL A 112 30.72 17.79 0.68
N THR A 113 29.83 18.65 1.19
CA THR A 113 29.75 20.05 0.78
C THR A 113 30.22 20.96 1.90
N SER A 114 31.14 21.87 1.59
CA SER A 114 31.60 22.92 2.46
C SER A 114 31.16 24.28 1.96
N VAL A 115 30.82 25.18 2.86
CA VAL A 115 30.39 26.55 2.58
C VAL A 115 31.48 27.53 3.06
N PHE A 116 31.84 28.44 2.20
CA PHE A 116 32.88 29.47 2.48
C PHE A 116 32.28 30.85 2.33
N ARG A 117 32.68 31.77 3.20
CA ARG A 117 32.47 33.19 2.96
C ARG A 117 33.36 33.65 1.82
N VAL A 118 32.81 34.42 0.89
CA VAL A 118 33.60 35.08 -0.15
C VAL A 118 34.36 36.25 0.51
N GLY A 119 35.69 36.30 0.34
CA GLY A 119 36.56 37.25 1.04
C GLY A 119 36.22 38.72 0.82
N THR A 120 35.60 39.05 -0.32
CA THR A 120 35.14 40.40 -0.69
C THR A 120 33.72 40.72 -0.25
N SER A 121 32.99 39.76 0.36
CA SER A 121 31.61 40.02 0.81
C SER A 121 31.57 41.11 1.89
N THR A 122 30.71 42.10 1.67
CA THR A 122 30.38 43.16 2.64
C THR A 122 29.09 42.83 3.41
N SER A 123 28.32 41.86 2.95
CA SER A 123 27.03 41.45 3.53
C SER A 123 27.20 40.53 4.74
N ILE A 124 28.35 39.86 4.86
CA ILE A 124 28.65 38.90 5.93
C ILE A 124 29.93 39.36 6.66
N ALA A 125 29.82 39.67 7.94
CA ALA A 125 31.01 39.90 8.78
C ALA A 125 31.79 38.58 8.98
N ASP A 126 33.10 38.67 9.15
CA ASP A 126 33.90 37.47 9.47
C ASP A 126 33.51 36.93 10.85
N GLY A 127 33.27 35.63 10.94
CA GLY A 127 32.73 35.00 12.16
C GLY A 127 31.22 35.21 12.40
N ALA A 128 30.48 35.80 11.44
CA ALA A 128 29.06 35.98 11.57
C ALA A 128 28.33 34.62 11.64
N GLN A 129 27.29 34.55 12.46
CA GLN A 129 26.41 33.41 12.49
C GLN A 129 25.42 33.47 11.31
N VAL A 130 25.38 32.43 10.49
CA VAL A 130 24.50 32.32 9.34
C VAL A 130 23.62 31.10 9.47
N THR A 131 22.42 31.19 8.88
CA THR A 131 21.50 30.07 8.76
C THR A 131 21.33 29.76 7.28
N ILE A 132 21.58 28.51 6.89
CA ILE A 132 21.37 28.00 5.53
C ILE A 132 20.26 26.98 5.51
N THR A 133 19.33 27.11 4.54
CA THR A 133 18.35 26.10 4.18
C THR A 133 18.79 25.49 2.84
N TYR A 134 18.98 24.20 2.81
CA TYR A 134 19.49 23.50 1.62
C TYR A 134 18.81 22.15 1.44
N ASN A 135 18.81 21.68 0.19
CA ASN A 135 18.28 20.36 -0.19
C ASN A 135 19.45 19.39 -0.42
N TYR A 136 19.26 18.12 -0.07
CA TYR A 136 20.29 17.09 -0.21
C TYR A 136 19.70 15.76 -0.63
N ALA A 137 20.45 14.93 -1.38
CA ALA A 137 20.10 13.58 -1.74
C ALA A 137 20.44 12.64 -0.58
N ASP A 138 19.43 11.98 0.00
CA ASP A 138 19.63 11.02 1.09
C ASP A 138 19.56 9.59 0.53
N VAL A 139 20.61 8.80 0.72
CA VAL A 139 20.66 7.40 0.28
C VAL A 139 19.58 6.54 0.91
N THR A 140 19.09 6.90 2.11
CA THR A 140 18.00 6.21 2.81
C THR A 140 16.62 6.60 2.28
N TYR A 141 16.52 7.69 1.51
CA TYR A 141 15.27 8.22 0.97
C TYR A 141 14.52 7.18 0.11
N TYR A 142 15.26 6.38 -0.66
CA TYR A 142 14.72 5.38 -1.57
C TYR A 142 14.65 3.97 -0.95
N GLN A 143 14.75 3.86 0.36
CA GLN A 143 14.57 2.62 1.10
C GLN A 143 13.20 2.58 1.76
N PRO A 144 12.59 1.40 1.93
CA PRO A 144 11.37 1.27 2.71
C PRO A 144 11.55 1.77 4.14
N GLN A 145 10.67 2.64 4.61
CA GLN A 145 10.71 3.19 5.97
C GLN A 145 9.33 3.06 6.62
N LEU A 146 9.29 2.63 7.88
CA LEU A 146 8.07 2.50 8.66
C LEU A 146 7.75 3.82 9.37
N PHE A 147 6.50 4.26 9.26
CA PHE A 147 5.96 5.46 9.89
C PHE A 147 4.73 5.12 10.72
N THR A 148 4.63 5.70 11.91
CA THR A 148 3.49 5.55 12.83
C THR A 148 2.60 6.79 12.89
N ASN A 149 2.99 7.86 12.18
CA ASN A 149 2.22 9.10 12.11
C ASN A 149 2.61 9.91 10.85
N PHE A 150 1.71 10.77 10.41
CA PHE A 150 1.90 11.58 9.22
C PHE A 150 3.02 12.65 9.35
N PRO A 151 3.21 13.35 10.50
CA PRO A 151 4.34 14.25 10.66
C PRO A 151 5.70 13.62 10.41
N ALA A 152 5.90 12.35 10.78
CA ALA A 152 7.15 11.64 10.50
C ALA A 152 7.36 11.44 8.98
N VAL A 153 6.28 11.20 8.23
CA VAL A 153 6.35 11.12 6.76
C VAL A 153 6.73 12.46 6.15
N THR A 154 6.13 13.56 6.63
CA THR A 154 6.47 14.91 6.11
C THR A 154 7.91 15.32 6.42
N ASN A 155 8.46 14.86 7.53
CA ASN A 155 9.87 15.07 7.85
C ASN A 155 10.80 14.29 6.92
N ALA A 156 10.38 13.08 6.49
CA ALA A 156 11.16 12.21 5.61
C ALA A 156 11.03 12.58 4.12
N TYR A 157 9.80 12.84 3.66
CA TYR A 157 9.47 12.97 2.24
C TYR A 157 8.92 14.35 1.85
N GLY A 158 8.85 15.31 2.78
CA GLY A 158 8.32 16.66 2.56
C GLY A 158 6.78 16.73 2.66
N GLN A 159 6.25 17.94 2.52
CA GLN A 159 4.82 18.22 2.61
C GLN A 159 4.05 17.64 1.42
N PRO A 160 2.76 17.32 1.57
CA PRO A 160 1.88 16.93 0.48
C PRO A 160 1.56 18.16 -0.39
N LEU A 161 2.37 18.37 -1.40
CA LEU A 161 2.24 19.51 -2.30
C LEU A 161 1.21 19.23 -3.39
N VAL A 162 0.19 20.08 -3.45
CA VAL A 162 -0.81 20.10 -4.52
C VAL A 162 -0.71 21.45 -5.20
N ALA A 163 -0.35 21.46 -6.47
CA ALA A 163 -0.25 22.68 -7.26
C ALA A 163 -1.61 23.36 -7.40
N ALA A 164 -1.63 24.68 -7.58
CA ALA A 164 -2.79 25.36 -8.11
C ALA A 164 -3.21 24.73 -9.44
N ALA A 165 -4.48 24.93 -9.86
CA ALA A 165 -5.02 24.33 -11.09
C ALA A 165 -3.99 24.34 -12.21
N PRO A 166 -3.70 23.20 -12.87
CA PRO A 166 -2.68 23.13 -13.88
C PRO A 166 -3.02 24.07 -15.05
N THR A 167 -2.03 24.79 -15.53
CA THR A 167 -2.17 25.65 -16.71
C THR A 167 -2.24 24.84 -18.02
N GLN A 168 -1.93 23.56 -17.95
CA GLN A 168 -1.99 22.60 -19.05
C GLN A 168 -2.84 21.39 -18.67
N ALA A 169 -3.65 20.91 -19.60
CA ALA A 169 -4.35 19.64 -19.45
C ALA A 169 -3.32 18.49 -19.30
N ASN A 170 -3.66 17.46 -18.51
CA ASN A 170 -2.85 16.26 -18.31
C ASN A 170 -1.55 16.46 -17.50
N VAL A 171 -1.47 17.51 -16.70
CA VAL A 171 -0.38 17.69 -15.72
C VAL A 171 -0.86 17.28 -14.34
N SER A 172 -0.13 16.40 -13.65
CA SER A 172 -0.43 16.01 -12.26
C SER A 172 -0.47 17.23 -11.36
N GLN A 173 -1.58 17.37 -10.60
CA GLN A 173 -1.70 18.43 -9.61
C GLN A 173 -0.93 18.10 -8.34
N VAL A 174 -0.81 16.82 -7.99
CA VAL A 174 -0.05 16.38 -6.82
C VAL A 174 1.43 16.31 -7.17
N ALA A 175 2.20 17.28 -6.67
CA ALA A 175 3.64 17.37 -6.93
C ALA A 175 4.47 16.44 -6.03
N ASN A 176 3.93 16.04 -4.86
CA ASN A 176 4.53 15.05 -3.97
C ASN A 176 3.55 13.89 -3.72
N PRO A 177 3.41 12.96 -4.68
CA PRO A 177 2.41 11.89 -4.62
C PRO A 177 2.55 11.01 -3.36
N LEU A 178 3.76 10.62 -3.00
CA LEU A 178 4.01 9.73 -1.85
C LEU A 178 3.55 10.34 -0.52
N SER A 179 3.86 11.63 -0.27
CA SER A 179 3.39 12.31 0.94
C SER A 179 1.89 12.54 0.95
N TYR A 180 1.29 12.84 -0.21
CA TYR A 180 -0.16 12.98 -0.30
C TYR A 180 -0.88 11.64 -0.08
N ALA A 181 -0.35 10.55 -0.62
CA ALA A 181 -0.84 9.20 -0.38
C ALA A 181 -0.74 8.81 1.10
N ALA A 182 0.38 9.12 1.76
CA ALA A 182 0.53 8.88 3.20
C ALA A 182 -0.47 9.70 4.04
N GLN A 183 -0.72 10.97 3.67
CA GLN A 183 -1.77 11.77 4.30
C GLN A 183 -3.15 11.12 4.15
N THR A 184 -3.48 10.65 2.95
CA THR A 184 -4.71 9.92 2.66
C THR A 184 -4.80 8.64 3.50
N ALA A 185 -3.72 7.87 3.59
CA ALA A 185 -3.67 6.63 4.35
C ALA A 185 -3.93 6.84 5.85
N PHE A 186 -3.21 7.76 6.50
CA PHE A 186 -3.43 8.09 7.92
C PHE A 186 -4.81 8.71 8.15
N GLY A 187 -5.30 9.55 7.22
CA GLY A 187 -6.65 10.11 7.25
C GLY A 187 -7.75 9.07 7.08
N ALA A 188 -7.48 7.96 6.42
CA ALA A 188 -8.39 6.83 6.25
C ALA A 188 -8.28 5.76 7.35
N GLY A 189 -7.43 5.96 8.36
CA GLY A 189 -7.37 5.14 9.57
C GLY A 189 -6.21 4.15 9.62
N ALA A 190 -5.23 4.21 8.70
CA ALA A 190 -4.03 3.40 8.82
C ALA A 190 -3.26 3.75 10.11
N ASN A 191 -2.92 2.73 10.92
CA ASN A 191 -2.14 2.92 12.14
C ASN A 191 -0.64 3.04 11.86
N GLN A 192 -0.18 2.34 10.83
CA GLN A 192 1.21 2.29 10.38
C GLN A 192 1.26 2.27 8.86
N VAL A 193 2.26 2.94 8.30
CA VAL A 193 2.49 3.01 6.86
C VAL A 193 3.97 2.78 6.61
N ILE A 194 4.28 1.85 5.72
CA ILE A 194 5.61 1.77 5.13
C ILE A 194 5.59 2.61 3.86
N ALA A 195 6.53 3.52 3.69
CA ALA A 195 6.68 4.28 2.47
C ALA A 195 8.04 4.02 1.84
N CYS A 196 8.06 3.84 0.51
CA CYS A 196 9.24 3.62 -0.29
C CYS A 196 9.20 4.55 -1.51
N ALA A 197 10.07 5.56 -1.53
CA ALA A 197 10.16 6.43 -2.69
C ALA A 197 10.83 5.71 -3.87
N CYS A 198 10.28 5.88 -5.06
CA CYS A 198 10.90 5.46 -6.32
C CYS A 198 12.14 6.29 -6.60
N ASN A 199 13.22 5.65 -7.04
CA ASN A 199 14.44 6.35 -7.41
C ASN A 199 14.42 6.67 -8.92
N PRO A 200 14.42 7.95 -9.32
CA PRO A 200 14.44 8.33 -10.73
C PRO A 200 15.66 7.80 -11.53
N ALA A 201 16.75 7.48 -10.83
CA ALA A 201 17.93 6.88 -11.46
C ALA A 201 17.71 5.44 -11.97
N ASP A 202 16.65 4.75 -11.48
CA ASP A 202 16.31 3.38 -11.91
C ASP A 202 15.65 3.35 -13.32
N GLY A 203 15.40 4.50 -13.94
CA GLY A 203 14.93 4.61 -15.34
C GLY A 203 13.47 5.05 -15.47
N THR A 204 12.67 4.34 -16.28
CA THR A 204 11.23 4.65 -16.48
C THR A 204 10.43 4.44 -15.20
N LEU A 205 9.22 5.01 -15.11
CA LEU A 205 8.33 4.84 -13.96
C LEU A 205 8.10 3.35 -13.64
N GLU A 206 7.92 2.51 -14.65
CA GLU A 206 7.80 1.05 -14.53
C GLU A 206 9.05 0.45 -13.88
N GLN A 207 10.25 0.76 -14.38
CA GLN A 207 11.51 0.27 -13.82
C GLN A 207 11.73 0.73 -12.38
N GLN A 208 11.38 1.98 -12.08
CA GLN A 208 11.43 2.54 -10.74
C GLN A 208 10.51 1.78 -9.75
N LEU A 209 9.28 1.45 -10.17
CA LEU A 209 8.35 0.68 -9.36
C LEU A 209 8.85 -0.75 -9.14
N LEU A 210 9.32 -1.43 -10.18
CA LEU A 210 9.89 -2.79 -10.08
C LEU A 210 11.10 -2.83 -9.15
N ALA A 211 12.01 -1.85 -9.24
CA ALA A 211 13.14 -1.71 -8.33
C ALA A 211 12.69 -1.50 -6.88
N ALA A 212 11.64 -0.70 -6.66
CA ALA A 212 11.08 -0.48 -5.32
C ALA A 212 10.39 -1.74 -4.77
N TYR A 213 9.63 -2.49 -5.58
CA TYR A 213 9.05 -3.77 -5.17
C TYR A 213 10.13 -4.79 -4.78
N THR A 214 11.27 -4.80 -5.48
CA THR A 214 12.42 -5.65 -5.11
C THR A 214 12.96 -5.30 -3.73
N LYS A 215 13.03 -4.01 -3.37
CA LYS A 215 13.46 -3.57 -2.03
C LYS A 215 12.49 -4.01 -0.93
N LEU A 216 11.20 -4.16 -1.24
CA LEU A 216 10.20 -4.66 -0.30
C LEU A 216 10.42 -6.15 0.04
N ALA A 217 11.17 -6.91 -0.74
CA ALA A 217 11.43 -8.32 -0.46
C ALA A 217 12.05 -8.55 0.94
N ALA A 218 12.79 -7.57 1.47
CA ALA A 218 13.37 -7.60 2.82
C ALA A 218 12.41 -7.08 3.92
N VAL A 219 11.18 -6.67 3.58
CA VAL A 219 10.21 -6.07 4.51
C VAL A 219 9.08 -7.05 4.76
N TYR A 220 9.19 -7.82 5.81
CA TYR A 220 8.28 -8.94 6.10
C TYR A 220 6.86 -8.52 6.49
N ASP A 221 6.72 -7.35 7.11
CA ASP A 221 5.44 -6.84 7.63
C ASP A 221 4.57 -6.12 6.59
N SER A 222 5.05 -5.97 5.35
CA SER A 222 4.32 -5.35 4.24
C SER A 222 3.26 -6.32 3.70
N THR A 223 1.99 -6.10 4.01
CA THR A 223 0.88 -6.98 3.59
C THR A 223 -0.02 -6.39 2.52
N LEU A 224 -0.23 -5.08 2.54
CA LEU A 224 -1.03 -4.36 1.56
C LEU A 224 -0.12 -3.39 0.81
N VAL A 225 -0.01 -3.48 -0.50
CA VAL A 225 0.91 -2.66 -1.30
C VAL A 225 0.13 -1.83 -2.31
N VAL A 226 0.38 -0.53 -2.32
CA VAL A 226 -0.27 0.40 -3.24
C VAL A 226 0.79 1.18 -4.02
N PRO A 227 0.84 1.06 -5.35
CA PRO A 227 1.63 1.94 -6.18
C PRO A 227 0.97 3.32 -6.22
N VAL A 228 1.68 4.32 -5.77
CA VAL A 228 1.26 5.72 -5.83
C VAL A 228 1.71 6.27 -7.19
N LEU A 229 0.76 6.40 -8.10
CA LEU A 229 1.03 6.86 -9.46
C LEU A 229 0.81 8.37 -9.59
N PRO A 230 1.47 9.04 -10.55
CA PRO A 230 1.06 10.37 -10.99
C PRO A 230 -0.41 10.39 -11.42
N ASP A 231 -1.12 11.52 -11.20
CA ASP A 231 -2.53 11.65 -11.60
C ASP A 231 -2.77 11.37 -13.09
N TYR A 232 -1.79 11.72 -13.93
CA TYR A 232 -1.82 11.53 -15.38
C TYR A 232 -0.60 10.72 -15.82
N LEU A 233 -0.83 9.65 -16.56
CA LEU A 233 0.23 8.77 -17.07
C LEU A 233 0.61 9.06 -18.54
N GLY A 234 -0.06 9.99 -19.23
CA GLY A 234 0.20 10.28 -20.63
C GLY A 234 1.65 10.67 -20.94
N GLY A 235 2.33 11.33 -20.00
CA GLY A 235 3.76 11.66 -20.10
C GLY A 235 4.72 10.48 -19.96
N PHE A 236 4.25 9.33 -19.47
CA PHE A 236 5.05 8.13 -19.17
C PHE A 236 4.74 6.97 -20.13
N ALA A 237 3.54 6.93 -20.71
CA ALA A 237 3.03 5.81 -21.51
C ALA A 237 3.72 5.62 -22.87
N GLY A 238 4.47 6.62 -23.35
CA GLY A 238 5.11 6.55 -24.67
C GLY A 238 4.11 6.26 -25.80
N GLY A 239 4.42 5.31 -26.67
CA GLY A 239 3.56 4.90 -27.79
C GLY A 239 2.45 3.92 -27.43
N SER A 240 2.45 3.33 -26.24
CA SER A 240 1.52 2.25 -25.87
C SER A 240 0.13 2.74 -25.49
N GLY A 241 -0.04 4.03 -25.23
CA GLY A 241 -1.27 4.62 -24.70
C GLY A 241 -1.46 4.37 -23.20
N VAL A 242 -2.16 5.31 -22.53
CA VAL A 242 -2.31 5.34 -21.06
C VAL A 242 -2.94 4.06 -20.49
N SER A 243 -4.02 3.57 -21.12
CA SER A 243 -4.75 2.42 -20.57
C SER A 243 -3.95 1.12 -20.64
N GLN A 244 -3.18 0.91 -21.72
CA GLN A 244 -2.29 -0.24 -21.84
C GLN A 244 -1.10 -0.14 -20.89
N TYR A 245 -0.55 1.06 -20.72
CA TYR A 245 0.53 1.29 -19.76
C TYR A 245 0.08 1.07 -18.32
N ALA A 246 -1.13 1.52 -17.96
CA ALA A 246 -1.72 1.23 -16.66
C ALA A 246 -1.91 -0.28 -16.43
N LEU A 247 -2.30 -1.04 -17.47
CA LEU A 247 -2.39 -2.50 -17.38
C LEU A 247 -1.02 -3.14 -17.15
N THR A 248 0.03 -2.67 -17.81
CA THR A 248 1.41 -3.14 -17.58
C THR A 248 1.80 -2.92 -16.12
N LEU A 249 1.62 -1.70 -15.58
CA LEU A 249 1.96 -1.39 -14.18
C LEU A 249 1.16 -2.23 -13.17
N ALA A 250 -0.11 -2.53 -13.45
CA ALA A 250 -0.93 -3.38 -12.61
C ALA A 250 -0.48 -4.85 -12.66
N THR A 251 -0.08 -5.33 -13.84
CA THR A 251 0.48 -6.68 -14.02
C THR A 251 1.82 -6.85 -13.29
N ASP A 252 2.66 -5.83 -13.33
CA ASP A 252 3.94 -5.81 -12.61
C ASP A 252 3.73 -5.83 -11.09
N LEU A 253 2.74 -5.07 -10.59
CA LEU A 253 2.34 -5.13 -9.18
C LEU A 253 1.87 -6.54 -8.81
N ASP A 254 0.99 -7.13 -9.61
CA ASP A 254 0.47 -8.48 -9.38
C ASP A 254 1.58 -9.51 -9.35
N GLY A 255 2.49 -9.50 -10.33
CA GLY A 255 3.66 -10.37 -10.38
C GLY A 255 4.56 -10.22 -9.16
N ALA A 256 4.76 -8.99 -8.67
CA ALA A 256 5.52 -8.73 -7.45
C ALA A 256 4.81 -9.28 -6.20
N MET A 257 3.47 -9.16 -6.12
CA MET A 257 2.68 -9.69 -4.98
C MET A 257 2.66 -11.22 -4.99
N GLN A 258 2.50 -11.84 -6.15
CA GLN A 258 2.61 -13.29 -6.31
C GLN A 258 4.00 -13.79 -5.91
N GLY A 259 5.06 -13.18 -6.43
CA GLY A 259 6.44 -13.54 -6.12
C GLY A 259 6.76 -13.43 -4.63
N ALA A 260 6.30 -12.38 -3.95
CA ALA A 260 6.43 -12.25 -2.50
C ALA A 260 5.67 -13.36 -1.76
N SER A 261 4.45 -13.66 -2.18
CA SER A 261 3.61 -14.70 -1.59
C SER A 261 4.21 -16.09 -1.78
N VAL A 262 4.84 -16.40 -2.93
CA VAL A 262 5.58 -17.65 -3.17
C VAL A 262 6.77 -17.78 -2.21
N ASN A 263 7.42 -16.69 -1.89
CA ASN A 263 8.57 -16.66 -0.99
C ASN A 263 8.19 -16.58 0.51
N GLY A 264 6.90 -16.71 0.83
CA GLY A 264 6.46 -16.77 2.21
C GLY A 264 5.98 -15.45 2.80
N TYR A 265 5.80 -14.41 2.01
CA TYR A 265 5.33 -13.09 2.45
C TYR A 265 4.03 -12.74 1.73
N PRO A 266 2.87 -13.20 2.21
CA PRO A 266 1.61 -12.98 1.51
C PRO A 266 1.29 -11.49 1.45
N ARG A 267 1.08 -10.99 0.24
CA ARG A 267 0.78 -9.58 -0.03
C ARG A 267 -0.40 -9.46 -0.99
N ILE A 268 -1.13 -8.35 -0.84
CA ILE A 268 -2.22 -7.97 -1.73
C ILE A 268 -1.92 -6.59 -2.27
N GLY A 269 -1.89 -6.46 -3.60
CA GLY A 269 -1.74 -5.19 -4.31
C GLY A 269 -3.09 -4.48 -4.46
N PHE A 270 -3.09 -3.16 -4.27
CA PHE A 270 -4.22 -2.30 -4.59
C PHE A 270 -3.82 -1.37 -5.71
N PHE A 271 -4.54 -1.41 -6.80
CA PHE A 271 -4.28 -0.59 -7.98
C PHE A 271 -5.45 0.36 -8.25
N GLY A 272 -5.16 1.63 -8.46
CA GLY A 272 -6.14 2.63 -8.85
C GLY A 272 -5.80 3.22 -10.22
N LEU A 273 -6.82 3.47 -11.03
CA LEU A 273 -6.65 3.98 -12.38
C LEU A 273 -6.28 5.47 -12.39
N PRO A 274 -5.42 5.93 -13.32
CA PRO A 274 -5.10 7.35 -13.48
C PRO A 274 -6.28 8.15 -14.04
N VAL A 275 -6.29 9.47 -13.85
CA VAL A 275 -7.38 10.37 -14.33
C VAL A 275 -7.56 10.28 -15.84
N ASP A 276 -6.46 10.18 -16.59
CA ASP A 276 -6.44 10.12 -18.05
C ASP A 276 -6.63 8.70 -18.62
N TYR A 277 -7.02 7.73 -17.79
CA TYR A 277 -7.40 6.40 -18.26
C TYR A 277 -8.57 6.47 -19.24
N SER A 278 -8.45 5.77 -20.38
CA SER A 278 -9.46 5.73 -21.44
C SER A 278 -10.20 4.39 -21.45
N GLU A 279 -11.45 4.40 -21.02
CA GLU A 279 -12.33 3.23 -21.07
C GLU A 279 -12.73 2.81 -22.49
N SER A 280 -12.65 3.74 -23.46
CA SER A 280 -12.86 3.41 -24.87
C SER A 280 -11.68 2.66 -25.48
N ALA A 281 -10.46 2.87 -24.97
CA ALA A 281 -9.27 2.13 -25.40
C ALA A 281 -9.17 0.75 -24.73
N LEU A 282 -9.49 0.66 -23.44
CA LEU A 282 -9.54 -0.59 -22.69
C LEU A 282 -10.65 -0.49 -21.64
N PRO A 283 -11.79 -1.18 -21.79
CA PRO A 283 -12.85 -1.19 -20.80
C PRO A 283 -12.36 -1.73 -19.44
N VAL A 284 -12.77 -1.11 -18.33
CA VAL A 284 -12.34 -1.53 -16.98
C VAL A 284 -12.68 -3.00 -16.67
N PRO A 285 -13.83 -3.55 -17.09
CA PRO A 285 -14.09 -4.97 -16.94
C PRO A 285 -13.05 -5.86 -17.65
N SER A 286 -12.60 -5.46 -18.85
CA SER A 286 -11.57 -6.20 -19.59
C SER A 286 -10.19 -6.05 -18.94
N PHE A 287 -9.88 -4.88 -18.38
CA PHE A 287 -8.66 -4.66 -17.59
C PHE A 287 -8.59 -5.62 -16.40
N SER A 288 -9.64 -5.67 -15.58
CA SER A 288 -9.71 -6.56 -14.41
C SER A 288 -9.61 -8.04 -14.81
N ALA A 289 -10.36 -8.44 -15.85
CA ALA A 289 -10.36 -9.81 -16.35
C ALA A 289 -9.03 -10.25 -16.96
N SER A 290 -8.21 -9.30 -17.47
CA SER A 290 -6.87 -9.60 -18.01
C SER A 290 -5.87 -10.01 -16.93
N ILE A 291 -6.06 -9.57 -15.68
CA ILE A 291 -5.19 -9.90 -14.55
C ILE A 291 -5.72 -11.15 -13.84
N ALA A 292 -6.99 -11.17 -13.46
CA ALA A 292 -7.72 -12.29 -12.87
C ALA A 292 -6.97 -12.99 -11.70
N ASP A 293 -6.33 -12.25 -10.82
CA ASP A 293 -5.59 -12.79 -9.68
C ASP A 293 -6.16 -12.35 -8.32
N LYS A 294 -6.08 -13.26 -7.34
CA LYS A 294 -6.53 -13.03 -5.96
C LYS A 294 -5.62 -12.06 -5.19
N ARG A 295 -4.42 -11.77 -5.71
CA ARG A 295 -3.44 -10.87 -5.10
C ARG A 295 -3.59 -9.41 -5.54
N LEU A 296 -4.53 -9.12 -6.46
CA LEU A 296 -4.76 -7.76 -6.94
C LEU A 296 -6.20 -7.31 -6.70
N VAL A 297 -6.33 -6.11 -6.17
CA VAL A 297 -7.58 -5.35 -6.03
C VAL A 297 -7.54 -4.16 -6.97
N LEU A 298 -8.47 -4.09 -7.91
CA LEU A 298 -8.64 -2.93 -8.79
C LEU A 298 -9.68 -2.00 -8.20
N ALA A 299 -9.30 -0.76 -7.88
CA ALA A 299 -10.18 0.26 -7.32
C ALA A 299 -10.77 1.15 -8.42
N TYR A 300 -12.07 1.40 -8.37
CA TYR A 300 -12.81 2.32 -9.24
C TYR A 300 -13.74 3.20 -8.41
N PRO A 301 -13.90 4.49 -8.68
CA PRO A 301 -13.63 5.24 -9.93
C PRO A 301 -12.18 5.69 -10.10
N LYS A 302 -11.87 6.10 -11.33
CA LYS A 302 -10.54 6.61 -11.74
C LYS A 302 -10.27 8.05 -11.30
N ALA A 303 -11.31 8.82 -10.98
CA ALA A 303 -11.19 10.22 -10.61
C ALA A 303 -12.15 10.60 -9.47
N LEU A 304 -11.62 11.26 -8.44
CA LEU A 304 -12.36 11.71 -7.28
C LEU A 304 -12.12 13.19 -7.01
N GLN A 305 -13.07 13.84 -6.36
CA GLN A 305 -12.85 15.17 -5.79
C GLN A 305 -12.11 15.04 -4.45
N ALA A 306 -10.88 15.50 -4.40
CA ALA A 306 -10.07 15.54 -3.20
C ALA A 306 -9.82 16.98 -2.74
N TYR A 307 -9.39 17.14 -1.48
CA TYR A 307 -9.07 18.45 -0.93
C TYR A 307 -7.57 18.72 -1.02
N ASN A 308 -7.20 19.91 -1.50
CA ASN A 308 -5.87 20.43 -1.32
C ASN A 308 -5.64 20.70 0.18
N PRO A 309 -4.64 20.08 0.82
CA PRO A 309 -4.42 20.22 2.25
C PRO A 309 -4.08 21.64 2.71
N LEU A 310 -3.52 22.46 1.81
CA LEU A 310 -3.11 23.83 2.11
C LEU A 310 -4.22 24.84 1.84
N THR A 311 -4.89 24.77 0.68
CA THR A 311 -5.87 25.77 0.24
C THR A 311 -7.30 25.39 0.55
N ARG A 312 -7.56 24.13 0.91
CA ARG A 312 -8.91 23.55 1.11
C ARG A 312 -9.79 23.56 -0.15
N GLN A 313 -9.26 23.94 -1.29
CA GLN A 313 -9.96 23.83 -2.57
C GLN A 313 -10.00 22.38 -3.04
N THR A 314 -11.07 22.02 -3.75
CA THR A 314 -11.18 20.68 -4.35
C THR A 314 -10.42 20.61 -5.66
N PHE A 315 -9.86 19.45 -5.93
CA PHE A 315 -9.22 19.13 -7.21
C PHE A 315 -9.57 17.69 -7.62
N SER A 316 -9.33 17.34 -8.88
CA SER A 316 -9.52 15.98 -9.38
C SER A 316 -8.28 15.16 -9.09
N ALA A 317 -8.38 14.24 -8.14
CA ALA A 317 -7.34 13.29 -7.79
C ALA A 317 -7.54 11.95 -8.51
N SER A 318 -6.45 11.24 -8.75
CA SER A 318 -6.44 9.92 -9.41
C SER A 318 -7.02 8.83 -8.51
N GLY A 319 -7.53 7.75 -9.13
CA GLY A 319 -7.98 6.55 -8.45
C GLY A 319 -6.88 5.85 -7.62
N CYS A 320 -5.59 6.18 -7.82
CA CYS A 320 -4.53 5.63 -6.97
C CYS A 320 -4.71 6.03 -5.49
N TYR A 321 -5.19 7.26 -5.22
CA TYR A 321 -5.49 7.68 -3.84
C TYR A 321 -6.74 7.01 -3.28
N LEU A 322 -7.68 6.60 -4.15
CA LEU A 322 -8.78 5.72 -3.74
C LEU A 322 -8.26 4.34 -3.31
N ALA A 323 -7.36 3.76 -4.09
CA ALA A 323 -6.71 2.49 -3.75
C ALA A 323 -5.97 2.60 -2.40
N VAL A 324 -5.28 3.71 -2.14
CA VAL A 324 -4.64 4.00 -0.85
C VAL A 324 -5.66 4.05 0.28
N ALA A 325 -6.77 4.77 0.11
CA ALA A 325 -7.81 4.89 1.15
C ALA A 325 -8.47 3.53 1.44
N LEU A 326 -8.79 2.74 0.41
CA LEU A 326 -9.35 1.39 0.57
C LEU A 326 -8.39 0.45 1.30
N ALA A 327 -7.11 0.45 0.92
CA ALA A 327 -6.09 -0.34 1.60
C ALA A 327 -5.88 0.12 3.06
N ALA A 328 -5.95 1.42 3.32
CA ALA A 328 -5.86 1.99 4.68
C ALA A 328 -7.06 1.59 5.55
N VAL A 329 -8.29 1.72 5.04
CA VAL A 329 -9.49 1.24 5.72
C VAL A 329 -9.36 -0.26 6.03
N LEU A 330 -8.93 -1.05 5.04
CA LEU A 330 -8.76 -2.49 5.22
C LEU A 330 -7.69 -2.84 6.26
N SER A 331 -6.60 -2.08 6.32
CA SER A 331 -5.52 -2.29 7.31
C SER A 331 -5.99 -2.04 8.75
N ALA A 332 -7.00 -1.19 8.95
CA ALA A 332 -7.59 -0.89 10.25
C ALA A 332 -8.67 -1.89 10.68
N LEU A 333 -9.17 -2.72 9.75
CA LEU A 333 -10.24 -3.70 10.02
C LEU A 333 -9.68 -5.05 10.46
N PRO A 334 -10.39 -5.81 11.31
CA PRO A 334 -10.07 -7.20 11.59
C PRO A 334 -9.92 -8.02 10.31
N VAL A 335 -9.10 -9.07 10.34
CA VAL A 335 -8.75 -9.88 9.16
C VAL A 335 -9.98 -10.48 8.47
N ASN A 336 -10.99 -10.87 9.25
CA ASN A 336 -12.24 -11.46 8.78
C ASN A 336 -13.26 -10.44 8.26
N THR A 337 -12.97 -9.15 8.37
CA THR A 337 -13.89 -8.08 7.93
C THR A 337 -13.51 -7.61 6.53
N GLY A 338 -14.49 -7.56 5.63
CA GLY A 338 -14.33 -7.07 4.26
C GLY A 338 -14.56 -5.56 4.12
N LEU A 339 -14.32 -5.06 2.92
CA LEU A 339 -14.56 -3.64 2.55
C LEU A 339 -16.03 -3.36 2.24
N THR A 340 -16.90 -4.36 2.11
CA THR A 340 -18.31 -4.19 1.75
C THR A 340 -19.02 -3.28 2.73
N GLY A 341 -19.64 -2.22 2.24
CA GLY A 341 -20.37 -1.24 3.06
C GLY A 341 -19.50 -0.28 3.86
N GLN A 342 -18.17 -0.39 3.81
CA GLN A 342 -17.26 0.50 4.53
C GLN A 342 -17.24 1.90 3.93
N ALA A 343 -17.24 2.91 4.79
CA ALA A 343 -17.04 4.30 4.37
C ALA A 343 -15.59 4.52 3.91
N VAL A 344 -15.42 5.32 2.87
CA VAL A 344 -14.10 5.69 2.32
C VAL A 344 -13.87 7.19 2.58
N PRO A 345 -13.15 7.55 3.64
CA PRO A 345 -12.92 8.94 4.01
C PRO A 345 -11.82 9.58 3.14
N GLY A 346 -11.65 10.90 3.30
CA GLY A 346 -10.56 11.67 2.68
C GLY A 346 -10.93 12.39 1.37
N PHE A 347 -12.13 12.17 0.84
CA PHE A 347 -12.59 12.78 -0.41
C PHE A 347 -13.86 13.61 -0.24
N ALA A 348 -14.02 14.62 -1.08
CA ALA A 348 -15.24 15.44 -1.13
C ALA A 348 -16.39 14.73 -1.84
N GLY A 349 -16.09 13.79 -2.73
CA GLY A 349 -17.09 13.05 -3.52
C GLY A 349 -16.51 12.52 -4.82
N LEU A 350 -17.40 12.12 -5.71
CA LEU A 350 -17.06 11.78 -7.09
C LEU A 350 -16.97 13.04 -7.95
N THR A 351 -16.18 13.00 -9.01
CA THR A 351 -16.25 14.04 -10.04
C THR A 351 -17.61 13.99 -10.76
N ALA A 352 -18.06 15.09 -11.34
CA ALA A 352 -19.35 15.13 -12.06
C ALA A 352 -19.43 14.08 -13.18
N ALA A 353 -18.32 13.83 -13.89
CA ALA A 353 -18.22 12.82 -14.94
C ALA A 353 -18.40 11.40 -14.38
N GLU A 354 -17.70 11.09 -13.28
CA GLU A 354 -17.81 9.78 -12.64
C GLU A 354 -19.21 9.56 -12.05
N LEU A 355 -19.79 10.58 -11.42
CA LEU A 355 -21.15 10.49 -10.87
C LEU A 355 -22.19 10.17 -11.95
N GLN A 356 -22.03 10.75 -13.15
CA GLN A 356 -22.90 10.48 -14.29
C GLN A 356 -22.67 9.07 -14.86
N ALA A 357 -21.43 8.58 -14.89
CA ALA A 357 -21.09 7.25 -15.42
C ALA A 357 -21.55 6.11 -14.49
N MET A 358 -21.62 6.34 -13.18
CA MET A 358 -21.87 5.32 -12.14
C MET A 358 -23.33 4.86 -12.08
N THR A 359 -23.88 4.39 -13.19
CA THR A 359 -25.22 3.77 -13.22
C THR A 359 -25.20 2.42 -12.51
N PRO A 360 -26.35 1.93 -11.98
CA PRO A 360 -26.43 0.59 -11.37
C PRO A 360 -25.97 -0.53 -12.29
N ALA A 361 -26.30 -0.45 -13.59
CA ALA A 361 -25.87 -1.44 -14.59
C ALA A 361 -24.35 -1.44 -14.77
N PHE A 362 -23.74 -0.26 -14.87
CA PHE A 362 -22.29 -0.13 -15.01
C PHE A 362 -21.56 -0.62 -13.74
N MET A 363 -22.00 -0.23 -12.55
CA MET A 363 -21.46 -0.74 -11.29
C MET A 363 -21.57 -2.26 -11.16
N ASN A 364 -22.66 -2.87 -11.68
CA ASN A 364 -22.80 -4.32 -11.71
C ASN A 364 -21.78 -4.98 -12.66
N SER A 365 -21.56 -4.40 -13.85
CA SER A 365 -20.59 -4.95 -14.81
C SER A 365 -19.15 -4.88 -14.27
N LEU A 366 -18.78 -3.79 -13.57
CA LEU A 366 -17.50 -3.66 -12.90
C LEU A 366 -17.32 -4.72 -11.80
N ALA A 367 -18.31 -4.87 -10.93
CA ALA A 367 -18.26 -5.86 -9.84
C ALA A 367 -18.20 -7.30 -10.37
N GLN A 368 -18.95 -7.63 -11.43
CA GLN A 368 -18.91 -8.95 -12.07
C GLN A 368 -17.54 -9.28 -12.67
N ALA A 369 -16.77 -8.27 -13.05
CA ALA A 369 -15.41 -8.44 -13.55
C ALA A 369 -14.33 -8.41 -12.45
N GLY A 370 -14.70 -8.29 -11.17
CA GLY A 370 -13.74 -8.29 -10.05
C GLY A 370 -13.14 -6.90 -9.75
N THR A 371 -13.87 -5.82 -10.05
CA THR A 371 -13.47 -4.46 -9.69
C THR A 371 -14.13 -4.05 -8.38
N THR A 372 -13.35 -3.56 -7.42
CA THR A 372 -13.85 -2.96 -6.18
C THR A 372 -14.36 -1.55 -6.47
N VAL A 373 -15.68 -1.39 -6.40
CA VAL A 373 -16.38 -0.15 -6.76
C VAL A 373 -16.70 0.66 -5.53
N VAL A 374 -16.33 1.95 -5.54
CA VAL A 374 -16.75 2.94 -4.55
C VAL A 374 -17.77 3.87 -5.19
N TYR A 375 -18.87 4.09 -4.53
CA TYR A 375 -19.97 4.94 -5.00
C TYR A 375 -20.34 6.00 -3.97
N GLN A 376 -20.99 7.04 -4.41
CA GLN A 376 -21.51 8.07 -3.52
C GLN A 376 -22.88 7.63 -2.99
N SER A 377 -22.97 7.47 -1.67
CA SER A 377 -24.22 7.11 -1.00
C SER A 377 -25.22 8.27 -1.03
N ARG A 378 -26.49 7.99 -0.74
CA ARG A 378 -27.55 9.03 -0.67
C ARG A 378 -27.24 10.12 0.36
N ASN A 379 -26.43 9.83 1.36
CA ASN A 379 -26.00 10.78 2.40
C ASN A 379 -24.76 11.59 1.99
N GLY A 380 -24.30 11.47 0.74
CA GLY A 380 -23.17 12.21 0.19
C GLY A 380 -21.79 11.60 0.46
N GLY A 381 -21.66 10.64 1.38
CA GLY A 381 -20.40 9.96 1.68
C GLY A 381 -20.03 8.91 0.63
N LEU A 382 -18.73 8.66 0.48
CA LEU A 382 -18.24 7.56 -0.36
C LEU A 382 -18.30 6.26 0.41
N THR A 383 -18.77 5.20 -0.25
CA THR A 383 -18.94 3.86 0.34
C THR A 383 -18.44 2.80 -0.63
N CYS A 384 -17.68 1.83 -0.12
CA CYS A 384 -17.28 0.66 -0.88
C CYS A 384 -18.48 -0.28 -1.07
N ARG A 385 -18.80 -0.61 -2.32
CA ARG A 385 -19.93 -1.45 -2.63
C ARG A 385 -19.68 -2.92 -2.30
N HIS A 386 -18.51 -3.44 -2.69
CA HIS A 386 -18.09 -4.81 -2.47
C HIS A 386 -16.57 -4.90 -2.54
N GLY A 387 -15.94 -5.54 -1.56
CA GLY A 387 -14.48 -5.73 -1.52
C GLY A 387 -14.07 -6.97 -2.31
N LEU A 388 -13.73 -6.77 -3.58
CA LEU A 388 -13.40 -7.84 -4.53
C LEU A 388 -11.93 -7.79 -4.92
N THR A 389 -11.37 -8.96 -5.21
CA THR A 389 -10.13 -9.10 -5.99
C THR A 389 -10.46 -9.20 -7.47
N THR A 390 -9.44 -9.15 -8.35
CA THR A 390 -9.66 -9.34 -9.79
C THR A 390 -9.97 -10.79 -10.17
N ASN A 391 -9.83 -11.76 -9.25
CA ASN A 391 -10.13 -13.17 -9.51
C ASN A 391 -11.55 -13.54 -9.11
N MET A 392 -12.43 -13.69 -10.08
CA MET A 392 -13.85 -14.00 -9.87
C MET A 392 -14.18 -15.50 -9.97
N SER A 393 -13.18 -16.39 -10.07
CA SER A 393 -13.39 -17.82 -10.34
C SER A 393 -14.08 -18.57 -9.19
N ALA A 394 -13.82 -18.19 -7.94
CA ALA A 394 -14.38 -18.84 -6.76
C ALA A 394 -14.60 -17.83 -5.61
N LEU A 395 -15.44 -18.19 -4.64
CA LEU A 395 -15.73 -17.32 -3.49
C LEU A 395 -14.47 -16.97 -2.69
N ASN A 396 -13.62 -17.94 -2.42
CA ASN A 396 -12.38 -17.78 -1.65
C ASN A 396 -11.27 -17.03 -2.37
N THR A 397 -11.40 -16.81 -3.67
CA THR A 397 -10.46 -16.00 -4.45
C THR A 397 -10.98 -14.60 -4.72
N ARG A 398 -12.31 -14.41 -4.87
CA ARG A 398 -12.90 -13.12 -5.18
C ARG A 398 -13.09 -12.20 -3.97
N GLU A 399 -13.35 -12.77 -2.78
CA GLU A 399 -13.59 -12.01 -1.55
C GLU A 399 -12.25 -11.67 -0.86
N ILE A 400 -11.92 -10.39 -0.78
CA ILE A 400 -10.65 -9.97 -0.19
C ILE A 400 -10.49 -10.39 1.29
N SER A 401 -11.59 -10.45 2.05
CA SER A 401 -11.56 -10.90 3.44
C SER A 401 -11.18 -12.39 3.56
N LEU A 402 -11.62 -13.23 2.62
CA LEU A 402 -11.29 -14.66 2.62
C LEU A 402 -9.82 -14.88 2.22
N VAL A 403 -9.29 -14.09 1.28
CA VAL A 403 -7.87 -14.12 0.92
C VAL A 403 -7.02 -13.73 2.13
N ARG A 404 -7.39 -12.65 2.85
CA ARG A 404 -6.68 -12.22 4.07
C ARG A 404 -6.73 -13.25 5.19
N GLN A 405 -7.87 -13.92 5.38
CA GLN A 405 -8.01 -14.98 6.39
C GLN A 405 -7.09 -16.16 6.08
N ALA A 406 -7.02 -16.60 4.81
CA ALA A 406 -6.11 -17.65 4.39
C ALA A 406 -4.64 -17.26 4.65
N ASP A 407 -4.27 -16.01 4.32
CA ASP A 407 -2.93 -15.48 4.57
C ASP A 407 -2.61 -15.43 6.08
N ALA A 408 -3.55 -14.97 6.91
CA ALA A 408 -3.38 -14.91 8.35
C ALA A 408 -3.22 -16.30 8.96
N LEU A 409 -4.03 -17.28 8.53
CA LEU A 409 -3.92 -18.67 8.97
C LEU A 409 -2.56 -19.28 8.60
N LEU A 410 -2.06 -19.01 7.38
CA LEU A 410 -0.75 -19.47 6.95
C LEU A 410 0.37 -18.89 7.84
N VAL A 411 0.33 -17.58 8.10
CA VAL A 411 1.31 -16.89 8.94
C VAL A 411 1.27 -17.38 10.39
N SER A 412 0.06 -17.56 10.97
CA SER A 412 -0.09 -18.02 12.36
C SER A 412 0.44 -19.45 12.55
N LEU A 413 0.11 -20.36 11.61
CA LEU A 413 0.59 -21.74 11.64
C LEU A 413 2.11 -21.81 11.55
N GLN A 414 2.68 -21.06 10.60
CA GLN A 414 4.12 -21.10 10.43
C GLN A 414 4.85 -20.55 11.66
N ALA A 415 4.50 -19.34 12.09
CA ALA A 415 5.13 -18.71 13.23
C ALA A 415 4.93 -19.53 14.53
N GLY A 416 3.74 -20.08 14.73
CA GLY A 416 3.47 -20.95 15.87
C GLY A 416 4.30 -22.23 15.85
N MET A 417 4.50 -22.82 14.70
CA MET A 417 5.34 -24.03 14.55
C MET A 417 6.83 -23.72 14.66
N GLU A 418 7.32 -22.62 14.10
CA GLU A 418 8.71 -22.17 14.26
C GLU A 418 9.03 -21.88 15.73
N ASN A 419 8.13 -21.22 16.44
CA ASN A 419 8.29 -20.90 17.87
C ASN A 419 8.13 -22.12 18.77
N SER A 420 7.59 -23.24 18.28
CA SER A 420 7.42 -24.47 19.06
C SER A 420 8.73 -25.13 19.50
N GLY A 421 9.86 -24.79 18.84
CA GLY A 421 11.17 -25.39 19.09
C GLY A 421 11.28 -26.88 18.69
N LEU A 422 10.33 -27.39 17.90
CA LEU A 422 10.29 -28.79 17.48
C LEU A 422 11.23 -29.10 16.31
N ILE A 423 11.59 -28.10 15.52
CA ILE A 423 12.51 -28.27 14.40
C ILE A 423 13.91 -28.65 14.90
N GLY A 424 14.47 -29.71 14.33
CA GLY A 424 15.77 -30.28 14.73
C GLY A 424 15.70 -31.29 15.90
N THR A 425 14.52 -31.52 16.48
CA THR A 425 14.37 -32.57 17.49
C THR A 425 14.20 -33.96 16.87
N PRO A 426 14.62 -35.03 17.55
CA PRO A 426 14.40 -36.40 17.06
C PRO A 426 12.91 -36.71 16.90
N ILE A 427 12.53 -37.35 15.78
CA ILE A 427 11.14 -37.77 15.57
C ILE A 427 10.86 -39.08 16.30
N THR A 428 9.91 -39.02 17.21
CA THR A 428 9.36 -40.14 17.98
C THR A 428 7.83 -40.11 17.88
N ALA A 429 7.15 -41.13 18.36
CA ALA A 429 5.69 -41.12 18.47
C ALA A 429 5.19 -39.91 19.31
N ASN A 430 5.93 -39.53 20.34
CA ASN A 430 5.61 -38.35 21.15
C ASN A 430 5.80 -37.04 20.37
N THR A 431 6.79 -36.96 19.50
CA THR A 431 7.03 -35.77 18.64
C THR A 431 5.83 -35.52 17.72
N VAL A 432 5.30 -36.57 17.09
CA VAL A 432 4.10 -36.46 16.23
C VAL A 432 2.90 -35.96 17.03
N ALA A 433 2.67 -36.50 18.24
CA ALA A 433 1.58 -36.04 19.11
C ALA A 433 1.79 -34.59 19.58
N THR A 434 3.03 -34.17 19.84
CA THR A 434 3.37 -32.79 20.23
C THR A 434 3.12 -31.81 19.08
N VAL A 435 3.51 -32.18 17.84
CA VAL A 435 3.21 -31.39 16.62
C VAL A 435 1.69 -31.22 16.46
N GLN A 436 0.93 -32.33 16.62
CA GLN A 436 -0.53 -32.26 16.56
C GLN A 436 -1.10 -31.32 17.63
N GLY A 437 -0.64 -31.42 18.87
CA GLY A 437 -1.06 -30.53 19.96
C GLY A 437 -0.75 -29.05 19.70
N ALA A 438 0.43 -28.76 19.15
CA ALA A 438 0.82 -27.40 18.77
C ALA A 438 -0.10 -26.84 17.69
N ILE A 439 -0.38 -27.61 16.63
CA ILE A 439 -1.30 -27.19 15.56
C ILE A 439 -2.71 -26.97 16.11
N VAL A 440 -3.22 -27.86 16.95
CA VAL A 440 -4.53 -27.69 17.59
C VAL A 440 -4.59 -26.40 18.41
N SER A 441 -3.55 -26.09 19.17
CA SER A 441 -3.47 -24.87 19.96
C SER A 441 -3.51 -23.61 19.09
N ILE A 442 -2.77 -23.59 17.98
CA ILE A 442 -2.75 -22.48 17.03
C ILE A 442 -4.14 -22.32 16.40
N LEU A 443 -4.75 -23.39 15.89
CA LEU A 443 -6.07 -23.35 15.27
C LEU A 443 -7.17 -22.90 16.25
N GLN A 444 -7.10 -23.29 17.53
CA GLN A 444 -8.01 -22.81 18.56
C GLN A 444 -7.83 -21.31 18.84
N GLN A 445 -6.59 -20.83 18.82
CA GLN A 445 -6.31 -19.39 18.93
C GLN A 445 -6.87 -18.63 17.71
N ASP A 446 -6.70 -19.15 16.51
CA ASP A 446 -7.22 -18.54 15.27
C ASP A 446 -8.76 -18.51 15.26
N ILE A 447 -9.43 -19.53 15.83
CA ILE A 447 -10.88 -19.51 16.04
C ILE A 447 -11.27 -18.42 17.04
N ALA A 448 -10.56 -18.32 18.16
CA ALA A 448 -10.83 -17.31 19.18
C ALA A 448 -10.62 -15.88 18.67
N GLN A 449 -9.70 -15.68 17.72
CA GLN A 449 -9.45 -14.40 17.05
C GLN A 449 -10.40 -14.15 15.86
N GLY A 450 -11.23 -15.13 15.49
CA GLY A 450 -12.17 -15.05 14.37
C GLY A 450 -11.49 -15.14 13.00
N ILE A 451 -10.24 -15.57 12.91
CA ILE A 451 -9.52 -15.80 11.64
C ILE A 451 -10.22 -16.93 10.87
N ILE A 452 -10.57 -18.02 11.57
CA ILE A 452 -11.38 -19.11 11.02
C ILE A 452 -12.59 -19.38 11.92
N ALA A 453 -13.66 -19.94 11.36
CA ALA A 453 -14.84 -20.33 12.14
C ALA A 453 -14.67 -21.70 12.79
N SER A 454 -14.06 -22.66 12.10
CA SER A 454 -13.80 -24.01 12.60
C SER A 454 -12.79 -24.75 11.71
N TYR A 455 -12.30 -25.89 12.18
CA TYR A 455 -11.51 -26.82 11.38
C TYR A 455 -11.96 -28.26 11.57
N THR A 456 -11.66 -29.13 10.62
CA THR A 456 -11.99 -30.56 10.64
C THR A 456 -10.87 -31.38 9.98
N ASN A 457 -10.90 -32.69 10.23
CA ASN A 457 -10.03 -33.66 9.55
C ASN A 457 -8.54 -33.40 9.73
N LEU A 458 -8.12 -32.93 10.93
CA LEU A 458 -6.69 -32.78 11.21
C LEU A 458 -6.02 -34.17 11.30
N VAL A 459 -5.12 -34.44 10.37
CA VAL A 459 -4.27 -35.63 10.33
C VAL A 459 -2.83 -35.20 10.36
N VAL A 460 -2.07 -35.70 11.32
CA VAL A 460 -0.63 -35.45 11.45
C VAL A 460 0.08 -36.80 11.38
N ALA A 461 1.01 -36.92 10.47
CA ALA A 461 1.74 -38.19 10.26
C ALA A 461 3.18 -37.94 9.81
N GLN A 462 4.10 -38.79 10.29
CA GLN A 462 5.45 -38.87 9.75
C GLN A 462 5.43 -39.54 8.37
N GLN A 463 6.17 -39.01 7.41
CA GLN A 463 6.31 -39.67 6.12
C GLN A 463 7.11 -40.98 6.27
N GLN A 464 6.73 -41.99 5.49
CA GLN A 464 7.31 -43.33 5.56
C GLN A 464 8.22 -43.58 4.37
N TYR A 465 9.44 -44.10 4.65
CA TYR A 465 10.33 -44.63 3.61
C TYR A 465 9.78 -45.99 3.13
N PRO A 466 9.84 -46.34 1.82
CA PRO A 466 10.59 -45.65 0.75
C PRO A 466 9.76 -44.61 -0.05
N GLY A 467 8.53 -44.30 0.31
CA GLY A 467 7.67 -43.39 -0.45
C GLY A 467 7.79 -41.92 -0.07
N GLY A 468 8.49 -41.58 1.04
CA GLY A 468 8.67 -40.24 1.54
C GLY A 468 9.92 -40.09 2.40
N ASP A 469 10.19 -38.89 2.86
CA ASP A 469 11.30 -38.56 3.73
C ASP A 469 10.90 -38.75 5.21
N PRO A 470 11.54 -39.69 5.95
CA PRO A 470 11.19 -39.95 7.35
C PRO A 470 11.55 -38.79 8.30
N THR A 471 12.28 -37.77 7.83
CA THR A 471 12.54 -36.54 8.62
C THR A 471 11.40 -35.52 8.53
N VAL A 472 10.35 -35.79 7.74
CA VAL A 472 9.23 -34.89 7.49
C VAL A 472 7.97 -35.37 8.23
N ILE A 473 7.35 -34.48 8.98
CA ILE A 473 5.99 -34.63 9.51
C ILE A 473 5.05 -33.80 8.65
N THR A 474 4.00 -34.41 8.12
CA THR A 474 2.94 -33.76 7.38
C THR A 474 1.72 -33.56 8.26
N ALA A 475 1.09 -32.39 8.15
CA ALA A 475 -0.21 -32.10 8.75
C ALA A 475 -1.18 -31.67 7.66
N THR A 476 -2.36 -32.24 7.66
CA THR A 476 -3.46 -31.87 6.73
C THR A 476 -4.73 -31.64 7.52
N PHE A 477 -5.49 -30.63 7.17
CA PHE A 477 -6.79 -30.34 7.74
C PHE A 477 -7.64 -29.53 6.75
N SER A 478 -8.94 -29.47 7.03
CA SER A 478 -9.86 -28.56 6.34
C SER A 478 -10.32 -27.48 7.32
N TYR A 479 -10.49 -26.26 6.86
CA TYR A 479 -11.01 -25.18 7.69
C TYR A 479 -12.22 -24.50 7.05
N VAL A 480 -13.06 -23.93 7.88
CA VAL A 480 -14.20 -23.10 7.48
C VAL A 480 -13.84 -21.65 7.76
N PRO A 481 -13.76 -20.78 6.73
CA PRO A 481 -13.49 -19.37 6.94
C PRO A 481 -14.69 -18.65 7.59
N SER A 482 -14.43 -17.51 8.21
CA SER A 482 -15.49 -16.59 8.66
C SER A 482 -16.02 -15.80 7.46
N VAL A 483 -17.13 -16.21 6.88
CA VAL A 483 -17.68 -15.60 5.65
C VAL A 483 -18.36 -14.28 5.99
N PRO A 484 -18.06 -13.16 5.27
CA PRO A 484 -18.73 -11.89 5.50
C PRO A 484 -20.18 -11.92 5.03
N LEU A 485 -21.07 -11.21 5.74
CA LEU A 485 -22.45 -11.00 5.31
C LEU A 485 -22.48 -9.88 4.26
N ASN A 486 -22.63 -10.26 2.98
CA ASN A 486 -22.65 -9.30 1.88
C ASN A 486 -24.07 -8.93 1.43
N TYR A 487 -25.06 -9.82 1.60
CA TYR A 487 -26.43 -9.61 1.11
C TYR A 487 -27.46 -10.06 2.15
N ILE A 488 -28.50 -9.27 2.28
CA ILE A 488 -29.72 -9.63 3.02
C ILE A 488 -30.87 -9.54 2.02
N GLU A 489 -31.53 -10.67 1.75
CA GLU A 489 -32.72 -10.71 0.92
C GLU A 489 -33.96 -10.66 1.82
N VAL A 490 -34.81 -9.68 1.60
CA VAL A 490 -36.07 -9.53 2.31
C VAL A 490 -37.20 -9.62 1.31
N THR A 491 -38.01 -10.67 1.42
CA THR A 491 -39.24 -10.82 0.63
C THR A 491 -40.42 -10.44 1.49
N PHE A 492 -41.27 -9.56 0.99
CA PHE A 492 -42.55 -9.26 1.62
C PHE A 492 -43.69 -9.40 0.59
N SER A 493 -44.82 -9.81 1.05
CA SER A 493 -46.05 -9.83 0.24
C SER A 493 -47.06 -8.83 0.81
N ILE A 494 -47.74 -8.14 -0.07
CA ILE A 494 -48.86 -7.27 0.31
C ILE A 494 -50.12 -8.14 0.30
N ASP A 495 -50.69 -8.38 1.46
CA ASP A 495 -51.99 -9.03 1.56
C ASP A 495 -53.12 -7.99 1.40
N LEU A 496 -53.61 -7.89 0.18
CA LEU A 496 -54.73 -6.98 -0.14
C LEU A 496 -56.07 -7.46 0.39
N SER A 497 -56.17 -8.76 0.78
CA SER A 497 -57.38 -9.31 1.37
C SER A 497 -57.63 -8.81 2.80
N ALA A 498 -56.57 -8.47 3.52
CA ALA A 498 -56.66 -7.87 4.87
C ALA A 498 -56.96 -6.38 4.85
N GLY A 499 -56.94 -5.71 3.70
CA GLY A 499 -57.11 -4.24 3.54
C GLY A 499 -58.58 -3.76 3.50
N LEU A 500 -59.55 -4.65 3.60
CA LEU A 500 -60.95 -4.24 3.79
C LEU A 500 -61.24 -4.03 5.28
N VAL A 501 -60.78 -2.89 5.75
CA VAL A 501 -61.22 -2.12 6.90
C VAL A 501 -62.07 -2.83 7.95
N SER A 502 -61.52 -3.30 9.03
CA SER A 502 -62.08 -3.06 10.34
C SER A 502 -61.08 -2.26 11.18
N GLN A 503 -61.43 -1.10 11.61
CA GLN A 503 -60.64 -0.22 12.50
C GLN A 503 -60.42 -0.78 13.91
N GLN A 504 -60.56 -2.09 14.12
CA GLN A 504 -60.53 -2.74 15.44
C GLN A 504 -59.34 -3.65 15.69
N SER A 505 -58.36 -3.81 14.78
CA SER A 505 -57.29 -4.77 14.97
C SER A 505 -55.89 -4.18 15.08
N GLN A 506 -55.74 -2.96 15.55
CA GLN A 506 -54.40 -2.37 15.82
C GLN A 506 -53.72 -2.87 17.09
N GLN A 507 -54.24 -3.89 17.78
CA GLN A 507 -53.65 -4.34 19.04
C GLN A 507 -52.87 -5.67 18.98
N ASN A 508 -52.73 -6.31 17.83
CA ASN A 508 -51.97 -7.56 17.75
C ASN A 508 -51.01 -7.57 16.57
N ALA A 509 -50.06 -6.65 16.56
CA ALA A 509 -48.83 -6.88 15.78
C ALA A 509 -48.01 -7.94 16.52
N ALA A 510 -48.12 -9.19 16.14
CA ALA A 510 -47.23 -10.24 16.61
C ALA A 510 -45.78 -9.87 16.20
N ALA A 511 -44.86 -10.06 17.12
CA ALA A 511 -43.44 -9.88 16.84
C ALA A 511 -43.01 -10.72 15.63
N PRO A 512 -42.18 -10.19 14.73
CA PRO A 512 -41.75 -10.95 13.55
C PRO A 512 -41.00 -12.21 13.97
N THR A 513 -41.49 -13.35 13.54
CA THR A 513 -40.73 -14.62 13.60
C THR A 513 -39.68 -14.58 12.51
N VAL A 514 -38.42 -14.45 12.90
CA VAL A 514 -37.30 -14.63 11.98
C VAL A 514 -37.10 -16.13 11.79
N SER A 515 -37.48 -16.67 10.65
CA SER A 515 -37.08 -18.02 10.25
C SER A 515 -35.71 -17.93 9.57
N VAL A 516 -34.69 -18.46 10.21
CA VAL A 516 -33.36 -18.65 9.60
C VAL A 516 -33.41 -20.01 8.90
N THR A 517 -33.37 -19.99 7.58
CA THR A 517 -33.12 -21.18 6.75
C THR A 517 -31.68 -21.18 6.24
#